data_7f27268876644c4b86557e206cd5b57e
#
_entry.id   7f27268876644c4b86557e206cd5b57e
#
_cell.length_a   1.000
_cell.length_b   1.000
_cell.length_c   1.000
_cell.angle_alpha   90.00
_cell.angle_beta   90.00
_cell.angle_gamma   90.00
#
_symmetry.space_group_name_H-M   'P 1'
#
loop_
_entity.id
_entity.type
_entity.pdbx_description
1 polymer ?
#
loop_
_entity_poly.entity_id
_entity_poly.type
_entity_poly.pdbx_seq_one_letter_code
_entity_poly.pdbx_strand_id
1 'polypeptide(L)'
;MGGKSFSGRLTLRIIGIMSLITIVSQFVMAVVSQIIIAKEVARHPELEQHPIDILLHSLPMQISLIIILLASIVVLFFVCRRVISRMASPVDRIESDLVLARKIQLGMLRTDFPPMLYALLNPAKRVGGDLYDFTIKDDQLYFAIGDVSGKGIAASLVMAITRVMLRFVVGSGLPLDETLRRINDEFSATNKTGMFVTLFVARIDLKTGHMDFCNAGHNPILVIPPDAEPYFLKCKTNIAVGMFEKFNYEAEKIDLKQGTRIIAYTDGVTEAEKADQSLYGNERLLEWSMTLKNNELIEKDVVERLYASVQTFAEGNPQNDDITIVSLRL
;
A
#
# COMPACT_ATOMS: atom_id res chain seq x y z
N MET A 1 14.34 -2.69 -6.30
CA MET A 1 14.87 -3.87 -7.04
C MET A 1 14.65 -5.12 -6.18
N GLY A 2 13.98 -6.17 -6.69
CA GLY A 2 14.03 -7.49 -6.05
C GLY A 2 12.75 -8.15 -5.60
N GLY A 3 11.58 -7.79 -6.09
CA GLY A 3 10.38 -8.61 -5.96
C GLY A 3 10.39 -9.73 -7.00
N LYS A 4 11.03 -10.88 -6.72
CA LYS A 4 10.68 -12.11 -7.45
C LYS A 4 9.20 -12.35 -7.17
N SER A 5 8.36 -12.15 -8.19
CA SER A 5 6.91 -12.29 -8.09
C SER A 5 6.56 -13.61 -7.42
N PHE A 6 5.44 -13.68 -6.71
CA PHE A 6 4.90 -14.90 -6.11
C PHE A 6 4.88 -16.06 -7.12
N SER A 7 4.62 -15.76 -8.40
CA SER A 7 4.69 -16.71 -9.51
C SER A 7 6.08 -17.31 -9.69
N GLY A 8 7.17 -16.53 -9.56
CA GLY A 8 8.54 -17.04 -9.69
C GLY A 8 8.95 -18.03 -8.58
N ARG A 9 8.50 -17.80 -7.34
CA ARG A 9 8.76 -18.73 -6.23
C ARG A 9 7.94 -20.02 -6.35
N LEU A 10 6.71 -19.92 -6.81
CA LEU A 10 5.85 -21.08 -7.07
C LEU A 10 6.41 -21.92 -8.23
N THR A 11 6.84 -21.27 -9.31
CA THR A 11 7.46 -21.95 -10.48
C THR A 11 8.74 -22.71 -10.06
N LEU A 12 9.59 -22.10 -9.22
CA LEU A 12 10.81 -22.76 -8.71
C LEU A 12 10.48 -24.01 -7.86
N ARG A 13 9.45 -23.94 -7.00
CA ARG A 13 9.00 -25.09 -6.19
C ARG A 13 8.44 -26.21 -7.05
N ILE A 14 7.65 -25.88 -8.08
CA ILE A 14 7.11 -26.87 -9.02
C ILE A 14 8.23 -27.53 -9.82
N ILE A 15 9.22 -26.76 -10.31
CA ILE A 15 10.41 -27.32 -10.98
C ILE A 15 11.17 -28.25 -10.04
N GLY A 16 11.36 -27.88 -8.77
CA GLY A 16 12.01 -28.73 -7.76
C GLY A 16 11.27 -30.03 -7.52
N ILE A 17 9.94 -30.00 -7.42
CA ILE A 17 9.10 -31.20 -7.25
C ILE A 17 9.18 -32.08 -8.50
N MET A 18 9.12 -31.49 -9.70
CA MET A 18 9.27 -32.24 -10.97
C MET A 18 10.63 -32.91 -11.09
N SER A 19 11.71 -32.22 -10.73
CA SER A 19 13.06 -32.80 -10.71
C SER A 19 13.16 -33.96 -9.73
N LEU A 20 12.57 -33.85 -8.53
CA LEU A 20 12.53 -34.94 -7.54
C LEU A 20 11.75 -36.16 -8.08
N ILE A 21 10.59 -35.95 -8.69
CA ILE A 21 9.78 -37.03 -9.29
C ILE A 21 10.58 -37.71 -10.40
N THR A 22 11.30 -36.95 -11.24
CA THR A 22 12.13 -37.51 -12.31
C THR A 22 13.26 -38.39 -11.75
N ILE A 23 13.94 -37.93 -10.69
CA ILE A 23 15.04 -38.68 -10.03
C ILE A 23 14.50 -39.98 -9.41
N VAL A 24 13.39 -39.90 -8.67
CA VAL A 24 12.75 -41.08 -8.07
C VAL A 24 12.31 -42.06 -9.14
N SER A 25 11.75 -41.58 -10.24
CA SER A 25 11.30 -42.39 -11.37
C SER A 25 12.49 -43.11 -12.05
N GLN A 26 13.63 -42.44 -12.24
CA GLN A 26 14.86 -43.06 -12.76
C GLN A 26 15.39 -44.15 -11.82
N PHE A 27 15.38 -43.93 -10.53
CA PHE A 27 15.80 -44.92 -9.53
C PHE A 27 14.89 -46.15 -9.57
N VAL A 28 13.56 -45.97 -9.57
CA VAL A 28 12.59 -47.05 -9.68
C VAL A 28 12.80 -47.85 -10.98
N MET A 29 13.04 -47.17 -12.10
CA MET A 29 13.31 -47.80 -13.38
C MET A 29 14.59 -48.65 -13.33
N ALA A 30 15.65 -48.16 -12.70
CA ALA A 30 16.89 -48.95 -12.54
C ALA A 30 16.66 -50.23 -11.73
N VAL A 31 15.92 -50.15 -10.63
CA VAL A 31 15.58 -51.29 -9.77
C VAL A 31 14.70 -52.28 -10.54
N VAL A 32 13.66 -51.83 -11.24
CA VAL A 32 12.77 -52.68 -12.03
C VAL A 32 13.56 -53.36 -13.18
N SER A 33 14.46 -52.67 -13.84
CA SER A 33 15.33 -53.25 -14.87
C SER A 33 16.19 -54.40 -14.31
N GLN A 34 16.79 -54.22 -13.15
CA GLN A 34 17.59 -55.27 -12.48
C GLN A 34 16.71 -56.49 -12.10
N ILE A 35 15.49 -56.29 -11.63
CA ILE A 35 14.57 -57.34 -11.30
C ILE A 35 14.15 -58.14 -12.58
N ILE A 36 13.96 -57.43 -13.71
CA ILE A 36 13.62 -58.05 -14.99
C ILE A 36 14.78 -58.91 -15.47
N ILE A 37 16.01 -58.39 -15.47
CA ILE A 37 17.19 -59.12 -15.87
C ILE A 37 17.34 -60.38 -14.97
N ALA A 38 17.23 -60.24 -13.68
CA ALA A 38 17.33 -61.36 -12.75
C ALA A 38 16.26 -62.45 -12.98
N LYS A 39 15.03 -62.07 -13.32
CA LYS A 39 13.97 -63.01 -13.65
C LYS A 39 14.22 -63.74 -15.00
N GLU A 40 14.79 -63.06 -15.95
CA GLU A 40 15.07 -63.63 -17.26
C GLU A 40 16.22 -64.64 -17.17
N VAL A 41 17.29 -64.34 -16.42
CA VAL A 41 18.36 -65.29 -16.08
C VAL A 41 17.82 -66.52 -15.35
N ALA A 42 16.90 -66.32 -14.36
CA ALA A 42 16.31 -67.43 -13.65
C ALA A 42 15.42 -68.35 -14.50
N ARG A 43 14.83 -67.85 -15.59
CA ARG A 43 14.02 -68.63 -16.55
C ARG A 43 14.86 -69.40 -17.55
N HIS A 44 16.02 -68.86 -17.90
CA HIS A 44 16.93 -69.37 -18.92
C HIS A 44 18.37 -69.43 -18.39
N PRO A 45 18.71 -70.39 -17.54
CA PRO A 45 20.05 -70.52 -16.90
C PRO A 45 21.19 -70.61 -17.90
N GLU A 46 20.94 -71.12 -19.09
CA GLU A 46 21.90 -71.19 -20.22
C GLU A 46 22.35 -69.80 -20.73
N LEU A 47 21.55 -68.76 -20.53
CA LEU A 47 21.92 -67.39 -20.90
C LEU A 47 22.95 -66.77 -19.95
N GLU A 48 23.18 -67.31 -18.75
CA GLU A 48 24.14 -66.80 -17.76
C GLU A 48 25.59 -66.79 -18.34
N GLN A 49 25.88 -67.69 -19.30
CA GLN A 49 27.18 -67.76 -19.99
C GLN A 49 27.33 -66.73 -21.14
N HIS A 50 26.23 -66.08 -21.53
CA HIS A 50 26.21 -65.13 -22.66
C HIS A 50 25.49 -63.82 -22.23
N PRO A 51 26.17 -62.88 -21.58
CA PRO A 51 25.55 -61.65 -21.06
C PRO A 51 24.86 -60.80 -22.16
N ILE A 52 25.30 -60.89 -23.40
CA ILE A 52 24.71 -60.12 -24.52
C ILE A 52 23.30 -60.66 -24.87
N ASP A 53 23.08 -61.97 -24.76
CA ASP A 53 21.79 -62.58 -25.07
C ASP A 53 20.73 -62.27 -24.00
N ILE A 54 21.12 -62.13 -22.72
CA ILE A 54 20.26 -61.65 -21.65
C ILE A 54 19.80 -60.18 -21.95
N LEU A 55 20.76 -59.34 -22.37
CA LEU A 55 20.47 -57.96 -22.69
C LEU A 55 19.50 -57.86 -23.87
N LEU A 56 19.73 -58.63 -24.95
CA LEU A 56 18.87 -58.66 -26.14
C LEU A 56 17.47 -59.16 -25.84
N HIS A 57 17.27 -60.21 -24.99
CA HIS A 57 15.95 -60.68 -24.60
C HIS A 57 15.17 -59.73 -23.69
N SER A 58 15.84 -58.98 -22.83
CA SER A 58 15.22 -57.97 -21.97
C SER A 58 15.00 -56.62 -22.62
N LEU A 59 15.67 -56.34 -23.75
CA LEU A 59 15.68 -55.05 -24.42
C LEU A 59 14.26 -54.49 -24.79
N PRO A 60 13.31 -55.30 -25.36
CA PRO A 60 11.97 -54.78 -25.70
C PRO A 60 11.21 -54.28 -24.46
N MET A 61 11.37 -54.93 -23.32
CA MET A 61 10.69 -54.59 -22.08
C MET A 61 11.30 -53.31 -21.48
N GLN A 62 12.62 -53.16 -21.54
CA GLN A 62 13.32 -51.93 -21.09
C GLN A 62 12.94 -50.74 -21.96
N ILE A 63 12.85 -50.90 -23.29
CA ILE A 63 12.40 -49.83 -24.20
C ILE A 63 10.96 -49.40 -23.86
N SER A 64 10.05 -50.34 -23.61
CA SER A 64 8.66 -50.09 -23.26
C SER A 64 8.57 -49.25 -21.97
N LEU A 65 9.36 -49.58 -20.96
CA LEU A 65 9.42 -48.81 -19.69
C LEU A 65 9.94 -47.39 -19.89
N ILE A 66 10.95 -47.20 -20.72
CA ILE A 66 11.50 -45.87 -21.06
C ILE A 66 10.42 -45.03 -21.79
N ILE A 67 9.68 -45.63 -22.74
CA ILE A 67 8.61 -44.92 -23.43
C ILE A 67 7.50 -44.49 -22.49
N ILE A 68 7.08 -45.37 -21.56
CA ILE A 68 6.06 -45.06 -20.56
C ILE A 68 6.54 -43.92 -19.63
N LEU A 69 7.81 -43.94 -19.22
CA LEU A 69 8.40 -42.89 -18.41
C LEU A 69 8.39 -41.54 -19.14
N LEU A 70 8.85 -41.52 -20.38
CA LEU A 70 8.86 -40.28 -21.18
C LEU A 70 7.44 -39.72 -21.38
N ALA A 71 6.48 -40.62 -21.70
CA ALA A 71 5.07 -40.23 -21.81
C ALA A 71 4.53 -39.64 -20.53
N SER A 72 4.84 -40.23 -19.35
CA SER A 72 4.41 -39.68 -18.04
C SER A 72 5.00 -38.33 -17.73
N ILE A 73 6.26 -38.08 -18.08
CA ILE A 73 6.92 -36.78 -17.94
C ILE A 73 6.24 -35.73 -18.81
N VAL A 74 5.93 -36.05 -20.07
CA VAL A 74 5.23 -35.14 -20.98
C VAL A 74 3.83 -34.78 -20.45
N VAL A 75 3.06 -35.78 -20.01
CA VAL A 75 1.73 -35.57 -19.40
C VAL A 75 1.84 -34.66 -18.18
N LEU A 76 2.79 -34.95 -17.28
CA LEU A 76 3.02 -34.14 -16.07
C LEU A 76 3.39 -32.70 -16.44
N PHE A 77 4.25 -32.50 -17.45
CA PHE A 77 4.60 -31.17 -17.93
C PHE A 77 3.38 -30.37 -18.40
N PHE A 78 2.51 -30.97 -19.21
CA PHE A 78 1.29 -30.30 -19.69
C PHE A 78 0.30 -30.03 -18.58
N VAL A 79 0.13 -30.95 -17.60
CA VAL A 79 -0.72 -30.74 -16.44
C VAL A 79 -0.20 -29.57 -15.59
N CYS A 80 1.09 -29.55 -15.26
CA CYS A 80 1.71 -28.46 -14.51
C CYS A 80 1.59 -27.13 -15.26
N ARG A 81 1.88 -27.08 -16.55
CA ARG A 81 1.71 -25.87 -17.37
C ARG A 81 0.27 -25.36 -17.34
N ARG A 82 -0.73 -26.26 -17.44
CA ARG A 82 -2.14 -25.90 -17.38
C ARG A 82 -2.56 -25.39 -15.99
N VAL A 83 -2.06 -25.98 -14.93
CA VAL A 83 -2.32 -25.52 -13.55
C VAL A 83 -1.70 -24.13 -13.33
N ILE A 84 -0.44 -23.94 -13.70
CA ILE A 84 0.26 -22.66 -13.57
C ILE A 84 -0.46 -21.55 -14.35
N SER A 85 -0.86 -21.82 -15.60
CA SER A 85 -1.57 -20.82 -16.42
C SER A 85 -2.95 -20.47 -15.84
N ARG A 86 -3.66 -21.41 -15.23
CA ARG A 86 -4.95 -21.17 -14.58
C ARG A 86 -4.81 -20.37 -13.27
N MET A 87 -3.71 -20.52 -12.55
CA MET A 87 -3.46 -19.80 -11.31
C MET A 87 -2.90 -18.39 -11.54
N ALA A 88 -2.15 -18.17 -12.62
CA ALA A 88 -1.57 -16.87 -12.94
C ALA A 88 -2.64 -15.86 -13.41
N SER A 89 -3.59 -16.28 -14.23
CA SER A 89 -4.58 -15.37 -14.85
C SER A 89 -5.49 -14.60 -13.88
N PRO A 90 -5.96 -15.15 -12.73
CA PRO A 90 -6.75 -14.40 -11.76
C PRO A 90 -5.91 -13.35 -11.01
N VAL A 91 -4.66 -13.67 -10.69
CA VAL A 91 -3.74 -12.76 -9.97
C VAL A 91 -3.40 -11.55 -10.85
N ASP A 92 -3.10 -11.80 -12.13
CA ASP A 92 -2.80 -10.73 -13.09
C ASP A 92 -3.99 -9.80 -13.31
N ARG A 93 -5.23 -10.34 -13.30
CA ARG A 93 -6.45 -9.53 -13.39
C ARG A 93 -6.65 -8.65 -12.16
N ILE A 94 -6.54 -9.22 -10.96
CA ILE A 94 -6.64 -8.45 -9.70
C ILE A 94 -5.57 -7.35 -9.66
N GLU A 95 -4.35 -7.63 -10.08
CA GLU A 95 -3.29 -6.64 -10.14
C GLU A 95 -3.62 -5.52 -11.13
N SER A 96 -4.14 -5.85 -12.31
CA SER A 96 -4.59 -4.88 -13.30
C SER A 96 -5.74 -4.00 -12.78
N ASP A 97 -6.72 -4.59 -12.09
CA ASP A 97 -7.83 -3.87 -11.49
C ASP A 97 -7.36 -2.92 -10.38
N LEU A 98 -6.38 -3.33 -9.56
CA LEU A 98 -5.77 -2.48 -8.54
C LEU A 98 -4.96 -1.32 -9.15
N VAL A 99 -4.27 -1.54 -10.27
CA VAL A 99 -3.58 -0.45 -11.00
C VAL A 99 -4.58 0.56 -11.53
N LEU A 100 -5.71 0.09 -12.06
CA LEU A 100 -6.78 0.98 -12.51
C LEU A 100 -7.42 1.74 -11.34
N ALA A 101 -7.72 1.06 -10.23
CA ALA A 101 -8.25 1.68 -9.02
C ALA A 101 -7.30 2.78 -8.49
N ARG A 102 -5.98 2.53 -8.47
CA ARG A 102 -4.96 3.55 -8.12
C ARG A 102 -5.04 4.77 -9.05
N LYS A 103 -5.14 4.53 -10.35
CA LYS A 103 -5.23 5.63 -11.32
C LYS A 103 -6.49 6.48 -11.11
N ILE A 104 -7.62 5.84 -10.81
CA ILE A 104 -8.88 6.52 -10.48
C ILE A 104 -8.71 7.31 -9.18
N GLN A 105 -8.19 6.70 -8.11
CA GLN A 105 -7.98 7.35 -6.82
C GLN A 105 -7.09 8.59 -6.92
N LEU A 106 -5.92 8.45 -7.55
CA LEU A 106 -5.01 9.58 -7.74
C LEU A 106 -5.60 10.65 -8.66
N GLY A 107 -6.40 10.27 -9.67
CA GLY A 107 -7.12 11.20 -10.53
C GLY A 107 -8.25 11.96 -9.84
N MET A 108 -8.71 11.49 -8.68
CA MET A 108 -9.66 12.23 -7.84
C MET A 108 -8.98 13.37 -7.07
N LEU A 109 -7.70 13.24 -6.72
CA LEU A 109 -6.96 14.25 -5.95
C LEU A 109 -6.71 15.50 -6.80
N ARG A 110 -6.66 16.64 -6.14
CA ARG A 110 -6.29 17.88 -6.81
C ARG A 110 -4.78 17.95 -7.03
N THR A 111 -4.40 18.36 -8.22
CA THR A 111 -3.01 18.53 -8.64
C THR A 111 -2.72 19.93 -9.19
N ASP A 112 -3.76 20.76 -9.28
CA ASP A 112 -3.71 22.18 -9.70
C ASP A 112 -3.42 23.07 -8.49
N PHE A 113 -2.20 22.99 -7.97
CA PHE A 113 -1.79 23.69 -6.76
C PHE A 113 -1.59 25.18 -7.00
N PRO A 114 -2.16 26.07 -6.15
CA PRO A 114 -1.80 27.48 -6.13
C PRO A 114 -0.38 27.63 -5.55
N PRO A 115 0.33 28.76 -5.83
CA PRO A 115 1.72 28.95 -5.40
C PRO A 115 1.97 28.76 -3.91
N MET A 116 0.97 29.01 -3.07
CA MET A 116 1.03 28.95 -1.62
C MET A 116 0.73 27.58 -1.01
N LEU A 117 0.39 26.58 -1.83
CA LEU A 117 0.02 25.26 -1.35
C LEU A 117 0.60 24.16 -2.25
N TYR A 118 1.12 23.13 -1.64
CA TYR A 118 1.48 21.89 -2.33
C TYR A 118 1.17 20.68 -1.45
N ALA A 119 0.80 19.58 -2.09
CA ALA A 119 0.52 18.33 -1.40
C ALA A 119 1.15 17.13 -2.14
N LEU A 120 1.55 16.13 -1.35
CA LEU A 120 2.03 14.84 -1.83
C LEU A 120 1.24 13.75 -1.11
N LEU A 121 0.79 12.75 -1.86
CA LEU A 121 0.24 11.52 -1.31
C LEU A 121 0.94 10.33 -1.98
N ASN A 122 1.59 9.50 -1.16
CA ASN A 122 2.25 8.28 -1.60
C ASN A 122 1.68 7.07 -0.86
N PRO A 123 0.80 6.28 -1.50
CA PRO A 123 0.22 5.11 -0.85
C PRO A 123 1.26 4.00 -0.60
N ALA A 124 1.18 3.35 0.57
CA ALA A 124 2.02 2.19 0.91
C ALA A 124 1.67 0.95 0.08
N LYS A 125 0.41 0.82 -0.33
CA LYS A 125 -0.08 -0.25 -1.21
C LYS A 125 -0.46 0.31 -2.59
N ARG A 126 -1.14 -0.50 -3.40
CA ARG A 126 -1.65 -0.06 -4.72
C ARG A 126 -2.68 1.07 -4.59
N VAL A 127 -3.51 1.05 -3.56
CA VAL A 127 -4.49 2.09 -3.18
C VAL A 127 -4.39 2.34 -1.68
N GLY A 128 -4.68 3.56 -1.25
CA GLY A 128 -4.53 4.03 0.13
C GLY A 128 -5.82 4.53 0.77
N GLY A 129 -5.78 4.76 2.09
CA GLY A 129 -6.84 5.36 2.88
C GLY A 129 -6.72 6.88 3.00
N ASP A 130 -5.54 7.41 2.80
CA ASP A 130 -5.24 8.82 2.94
C ASP A 130 -5.97 9.70 1.92
N LEU A 131 -6.33 10.90 2.35
CA LEU A 131 -6.90 11.92 1.50
C LEU A 131 -6.36 13.31 1.85
N TYR A 132 -6.31 14.17 0.86
CA TYR A 132 -6.28 15.60 1.02
C TYR A 132 -7.23 16.25 0.01
N ASP A 133 -7.74 17.42 0.34
CA ASP A 133 -8.47 18.27 -0.60
C ASP A 133 -8.31 19.74 -0.23
N PHE A 134 -8.46 20.63 -1.20
CA PHE A 134 -8.49 22.06 -0.99
C PHE A 134 -9.36 22.75 -2.02
N THR A 135 -9.87 23.91 -1.66
CA THR A 135 -10.56 24.81 -2.60
C THR A 135 -10.40 26.25 -2.14
N ILE A 136 -10.24 27.16 -3.09
CA ILE A 136 -10.21 28.60 -2.83
C ILE A 136 -11.46 29.20 -3.44
N LYS A 137 -12.21 29.96 -2.64
CA LYS A 137 -13.37 30.71 -3.06
C LYS A 137 -13.46 32.01 -2.25
N ASP A 138 -13.60 33.13 -2.92
CA ASP A 138 -13.80 34.45 -2.30
C ASP A 138 -12.73 34.77 -1.21
N ASP A 139 -11.44 34.57 -1.55
CA ASP A 139 -10.28 34.69 -0.65
C ASP A 139 -10.28 33.76 0.58
N GLN A 140 -11.20 32.80 0.62
CA GLN A 140 -11.24 31.76 1.64
C GLN A 140 -10.60 30.48 1.09
N LEU A 141 -9.57 29.98 1.76
CA LEU A 141 -8.99 28.66 1.48
C LEU A 141 -9.62 27.65 2.44
N TYR A 142 -10.27 26.65 1.88
CA TYR A 142 -10.68 25.44 2.59
C TYR A 142 -9.66 24.36 2.29
N PHE A 143 -9.14 23.70 3.31
CA PHE A 143 -8.34 22.50 3.11
C PHE A 143 -8.70 21.42 4.12
N ALA A 144 -8.47 20.16 3.72
CA ALA A 144 -8.66 19.00 4.56
C ALA A 144 -7.56 17.99 4.31
N ILE A 145 -7.19 17.28 5.37
CA ILE A 145 -6.35 16.08 5.32
C ILE A 145 -6.96 15.03 6.22
N GLY A 146 -6.86 13.77 5.87
CA GLY A 146 -7.41 12.69 6.67
C GLY A 146 -6.82 11.35 6.32
N ASP A 147 -7.03 10.39 7.21
CA ASP A 147 -6.65 9.01 7.08
C ASP A 147 -7.80 8.10 7.49
N VAL A 148 -8.04 7.07 6.70
CA VAL A 148 -9.07 6.06 6.91
C VAL A 148 -8.48 4.85 7.62
N SER A 149 -9.09 4.45 8.73
CA SER A 149 -8.71 3.23 9.45
C SER A 149 -8.64 2.01 8.52
N GLY A 150 -7.54 1.25 8.61
CA GLY A 150 -7.31 0.08 7.75
C GLY A 150 -6.60 0.44 6.45
N LYS A 151 -6.44 -0.53 5.55
CA LYS A 151 -5.57 -0.37 4.36
C LYS A 151 -6.15 -1.06 3.13
N GLY A 152 -5.79 -0.57 1.95
CA GLY A 152 -6.14 -1.19 0.67
C GLY A 152 -7.51 -0.78 0.16
N ILE A 153 -8.22 -1.68 -0.54
CA ILE A 153 -9.44 -1.34 -1.31
C ILE A 153 -10.54 -0.78 -0.42
N ALA A 154 -10.79 -1.37 0.76
CA ALA A 154 -11.85 -0.91 1.65
C ALA A 154 -11.60 0.54 2.12
N ALA A 155 -10.37 0.83 2.57
CA ALA A 155 -9.98 2.17 2.99
C ALA A 155 -10.07 3.17 1.83
N SER A 156 -9.64 2.79 0.62
CA SER A 156 -9.70 3.66 -0.55
C SER A 156 -11.12 4.02 -0.99
N LEU A 157 -12.09 3.12 -0.81
CA LEU A 157 -13.51 3.40 -1.08
C LEU A 157 -14.07 4.39 -0.06
N VAL A 158 -13.78 4.19 1.23
CA VAL A 158 -14.19 5.11 2.30
C VAL A 158 -13.56 6.49 2.08
N MET A 159 -12.27 6.54 1.74
CA MET A 159 -11.57 7.78 1.38
C MET A 159 -12.29 8.55 0.27
N ALA A 160 -12.65 7.87 -0.82
CA ALA A 160 -13.33 8.48 -1.95
C ALA A 160 -14.70 9.07 -1.54
N ILE A 161 -15.47 8.34 -0.75
CA ILE A 161 -16.79 8.79 -0.23
C ILE A 161 -16.59 9.99 0.69
N THR A 162 -15.68 9.93 1.65
CA THR A 162 -15.39 11.01 2.59
C THR A 162 -14.99 12.29 1.86
N ARG A 163 -14.13 12.18 0.84
CA ARG A 163 -13.71 13.32 0.03
C ARG A 163 -14.87 13.96 -0.74
N VAL A 164 -15.77 13.17 -1.30
CA VAL A 164 -16.98 13.69 -1.98
C VAL A 164 -17.89 14.42 -1.00
N MET A 165 -18.11 13.82 0.19
CA MET A 165 -18.92 14.45 1.24
C MET A 165 -18.32 15.79 1.70
N LEU A 166 -17.01 15.83 1.94
CA LEU A 166 -16.28 17.07 2.30
C LEU A 166 -16.54 18.17 1.27
N ARG A 167 -16.37 17.89 -0.02
CA ARG A 167 -16.60 18.87 -1.08
C ARG A 167 -18.03 19.39 -1.14
N PHE A 168 -18.99 18.49 -0.97
CA PHE A 168 -20.40 18.87 -1.00
C PHE A 168 -20.76 19.78 0.18
N VAL A 169 -20.32 19.43 1.40
CA VAL A 169 -20.67 20.19 2.60
C VAL A 169 -19.87 21.48 2.73
N VAL A 170 -18.56 21.48 2.38
CA VAL A 170 -17.75 22.71 2.34
C VAL A 170 -18.36 23.73 1.36
N GLY A 171 -18.87 23.26 0.21
CA GLY A 171 -19.57 24.13 -0.75
C GLY A 171 -20.83 24.81 -0.21
N SER A 172 -21.42 24.30 0.87
CA SER A 172 -22.64 24.86 1.50
C SER A 172 -22.39 26.06 2.40
N GLY A 173 -21.13 26.38 2.75
CA GLY A 173 -20.78 27.53 3.62
C GLY A 173 -21.11 27.34 5.09
N LEU A 174 -21.36 26.13 5.54
CA LEU A 174 -21.66 25.80 6.93
C LEU A 174 -20.42 26.01 7.83
N PRO A 175 -20.62 26.23 9.16
CA PRO A 175 -19.55 26.15 10.14
C PRO A 175 -18.87 24.75 10.10
N LEU A 176 -17.59 24.68 10.46
CA LEU A 176 -16.81 23.44 10.32
C LEU A 176 -17.25 22.31 11.28
N ASP A 177 -17.70 22.65 12.48
CA ASP A 177 -18.29 21.73 13.44
C ASP A 177 -19.57 21.09 12.87
N GLU A 178 -20.46 21.90 12.32
CA GLU A 178 -21.68 21.42 11.65
C GLU A 178 -21.34 20.61 10.38
N THR A 179 -20.28 21.02 9.66
CA THR A 179 -19.76 20.27 8.51
C THR A 179 -19.37 18.86 8.92
N LEU A 180 -18.51 18.72 9.94
CA LEU A 180 -18.08 17.41 10.42
C LEU A 180 -19.22 16.59 11.03
N ARG A 181 -20.13 17.23 11.75
CA ARG A 181 -21.31 16.56 12.30
C ARG A 181 -22.15 15.92 11.18
N ARG A 182 -22.43 16.64 10.09
CA ARG A 182 -23.18 16.09 8.95
C ARG A 182 -22.48 14.95 8.26
N ILE A 183 -21.17 15.08 8.05
CA ILE A 183 -20.36 14.01 7.46
C ILE A 183 -20.38 12.78 8.37
N ASN A 184 -20.23 12.97 9.68
CA ASN A 184 -20.25 11.89 10.67
C ASN A 184 -21.60 11.17 10.67
N ASP A 185 -22.71 11.92 10.73
CA ASP A 185 -24.05 11.35 10.80
C ASP A 185 -24.36 10.53 9.52
N GLU A 186 -24.05 11.06 8.35
CA GLU A 186 -24.25 10.36 7.07
C GLU A 186 -23.34 9.13 6.93
N PHE A 187 -22.07 9.28 7.32
CA PHE A 187 -21.11 8.18 7.26
C PHE A 187 -21.51 7.07 8.26
N SER A 188 -21.80 7.41 9.50
CA SER A 188 -22.17 6.44 10.55
C SER A 188 -23.47 5.68 10.21
N ALA A 189 -24.45 6.34 9.60
CA ALA A 189 -25.70 5.70 9.19
C ALA A 189 -25.50 4.55 8.17
N THR A 190 -24.47 4.63 7.35
CA THR A 190 -24.17 3.66 6.29
C THR A 190 -23.01 2.73 6.61
N ASN A 191 -22.17 3.08 7.57
CA ASN A 191 -20.93 2.39 7.93
C ASN A 191 -21.21 1.13 8.78
N LYS A 192 -21.40 0.00 8.10
CA LYS A 192 -21.55 -1.31 8.76
C LYS A 192 -20.21 -2.02 9.03
N THR A 193 -19.10 -1.44 8.58
CA THR A 193 -17.77 -2.06 8.63
C THR A 193 -16.99 -1.71 9.89
N GLY A 194 -17.44 -0.71 10.66
CA GLY A 194 -16.73 -0.17 11.81
C GLY A 194 -15.48 0.64 11.45
N MET A 195 -15.31 0.99 10.18
CA MET A 195 -14.21 1.87 9.74
C MET A 195 -14.50 3.31 10.18
N PHE A 196 -13.44 4.05 10.46
CA PHE A 196 -13.52 5.47 10.82
C PHE A 196 -12.49 6.27 10.03
N VAL A 197 -12.64 7.58 10.04
CA VAL A 197 -11.75 8.50 9.32
C VAL A 197 -11.27 9.58 10.29
N THR A 198 -9.95 9.70 10.45
CA THR A 198 -9.38 10.87 11.11
C THR A 198 -9.40 12.02 10.12
N LEU A 199 -9.84 13.21 10.53
CA LEU A 199 -9.93 14.37 9.66
C LEU A 199 -9.47 15.64 10.37
N PHE A 200 -8.62 16.41 9.70
CA PHE A 200 -8.41 17.81 9.99
C PHE A 200 -9.01 18.66 8.87
N VAL A 201 -9.90 19.57 9.22
CA VAL A 201 -10.50 20.50 8.25
C VAL A 201 -10.28 21.93 8.72
N ALA A 202 -9.95 22.82 7.79
CA ALA A 202 -9.75 24.23 8.09
C ALA A 202 -10.30 25.14 6.99
N ARG A 203 -10.68 26.34 7.40
CA ARG A 203 -11.03 27.47 6.55
C ARG A 203 -10.17 28.66 6.95
N ILE A 204 -9.39 29.18 6.01
CA ILE A 204 -8.46 30.27 6.22
C ILE A 204 -8.87 31.47 5.37
N ASP A 205 -9.06 32.61 5.98
CA ASP A 205 -9.15 33.88 5.27
C ASP A 205 -7.73 34.33 4.88
N LEU A 206 -7.46 34.32 3.58
CA LEU A 206 -6.13 34.59 3.03
C LEU A 206 -5.67 36.04 3.20
N LYS A 207 -6.61 36.97 3.46
CA LYS A 207 -6.30 38.38 3.68
C LYS A 207 -5.94 38.68 5.14
N THR A 208 -6.68 38.08 6.06
CA THR A 208 -6.53 38.34 7.50
C THR A 208 -5.66 37.32 8.22
N GLY A 209 -5.52 36.13 7.66
CA GLY A 209 -4.88 34.99 8.33
C GLY A 209 -5.77 34.33 9.39
N HIS A 210 -7.05 34.74 9.50
CA HIS A 210 -7.99 34.08 10.41
C HIS A 210 -8.29 32.66 9.95
N MET A 211 -8.04 31.68 10.81
CA MET A 211 -8.30 30.26 10.53
C MET A 211 -9.32 29.71 11.51
N ASP A 212 -10.47 29.27 10.98
CA ASP A 212 -11.35 28.34 11.66
C ASP A 212 -10.87 26.90 11.34
N PHE A 213 -10.84 26.01 12.34
CA PHE A 213 -10.45 24.63 12.12
C PHE A 213 -11.21 23.67 13.05
N CYS A 214 -11.28 22.41 12.65
CA CYS A 214 -11.80 21.34 13.49
C CYS A 214 -10.97 20.07 13.24
N ASN A 215 -10.44 19.49 14.31
CA ASN A 215 -9.67 18.25 14.26
C ASN A 215 -10.50 17.10 14.80
N ALA A 216 -10.89 16.19 13.92
CA ALA A 216 -11.63 14.97 14.23
C ALA A 216 -10.68 13.77 14.40
N GLY A 217 -9.88 13.77 15.46
CA GLY A 217 -8.97 12.67 15.79
C GLY A 217 -7.75 12.52 14.89
N HIS A 218 -7.43 13.51 14.05
CA HIS A 218 -6.26 13.50 13.18
C HIS A 218 -5.01 13.99 13.91
N ASN A 219 -3.84 13.68 13.35
CA ASN A 219 -2.56 14.14 13.85
C ASN A 219 -2.53 15.67 14.00
N PRO A 220 -1.87 16.22 15.02
CA PRO A 220 -1.76 17.67 15.18
C PRO A 220 -0.94 18.25 14.02
N ILE A 221 -1.44 19.33 13.43
CA ILE A 221 -0.70 20.03 12.36
C ILE A 221 0.47 20.83 12.95
N LEU A 222 1.53 20.97 12.17
CA LEU A 222 2.70 21.76 12.52
C LEU A 222 2.55 23.18 11.99
N VAL A 223 2.69 24.15 12.86
CA VAL A 223 2.64 25.61 12.55
C VAL A 223 4.03 26.18 12.67
N ILE A 224 4.48 26.88 11.64
CA ILE A 224 5.81 27.52 11.56
C ILE A 224 5.59 29.03 11.37
N PRO A 225 5.51 29.80 12.44
CA PRO A 225 5.38 31.26 12.34
C PRO A 225 6.66 31.88 11.78
N PRO A 226 6.59 33.07 11.12
CA PRO A 226 7.77 33.73 10.60
C PRO A 226 8.72 34.24 11.69
N ASP A 227 8.21 34.56 12.87
CA ASP A 227 8.92 35.24 13.96
C ASP A 227 8.90 34.47 15.30
N ALA A 228 8.48 33.21 15.33
CA ALA A 228 8.47 32.37 16.52
C ALA A 228 8.99 30.95 16.20
N GLU A 229 9.12 30.12 17.23
CA GLU A 229 9.50 28.72 17.05
C GLU A 229 8.32 27.90 16.49
N PRO A 230 8.60 26.88 15.65
CA PRO A 230 7.59 25.92 15.22
C PRO A 230 6.93 25.21 16.39
N TYR A 231 5.65 24.91 16.24
CA TYR A 231 4.88 24.19 17.26
C TYR A 231 3.76 23.35 16.66
N PHE A 232 3.36 22.29 17.36
CA PHE A 232 2.16 21.55 17.01
C PHE A 232 0.92 22.29 17.53
N LEU A 233 -0.05 22.49 16.64
CA LEU A 233 -1.30 23.16 16.98
C LEU A 233 -2.07 22.30 18.00
N LYS A 234 -2.33 22.88 19.16
CA LYS A 234 -3.19 22.24 20.16
C LYS A 234 -4.63 22.32 19.72
N CYS A 235 -5.32 21.21 19.75
CA CYS A 235 -6.71 21.08 19.33
C CYS A 235 -7.56 20.52 20.46
N LYS A 236 -8.84 20.88 20.48
CA LYS A 236 -9.84 20.21 21.34
C LYS A 236 -9.94 18.73 20.95
N THR A 237 -10.29 17.91 21.92
CA THR A 237 -10.45 16.47 21.71
C THR A 237 -11.81 16.21 21.07
N ASN A 238 -11.81 16.01 19.76
CA ASN A 238 -12.91 15.41 19.02
C ASN A 238 -12.54 13.98 18.64
N ILE A 239 -13.54 13.17 18.30
CA ILE A 239 -13.35 11.79 17.84
C ILE A 239 -13.25 11.73 16.31
N ALA A 240 -12.68 10.66 15.79
CA ALA A 240 -12.67 10.40 14.35
C ALA A 240 -14.10 10.21 13.82
N VAL A 241 -14.31 10.63 12.58
CA VAL A 241 -15.59 10.51 11.87
C VAL A 241 -15.97 9.04 11.69
N GLY A 242 -17.19 8.67 12.05
CA GLY A 242 -17.70 7.29 11.94
C GLY A 242 -17.47 6.41 13.16
N MET A 243 -16.80 6.92 14.23
CA MET A 243 -16.65 6.16 15.47
C MET A 243 -17.94 6.08 16.30
N PHE A 244 -18.67 7.19 16.38
CA PHE A 244 -19.93 7.25 17.11
C PHE A 244 -20.94 8.10 16.36
N GLU A 245 -22.19 7.67 16.32
CA GLU A 245 -23.30 8.44 15.76
C GLU A 245 -23.57 9.71 16.63
N LYS A 246 -24.03 10.77 15.96
CA LYS A 246 -24.51 12.00 16.60
C LYS A 246 -23.49 12.67 17.55
N PHE A 247 -22.21 12.58 17.23
CA PHE A 247 -21.18 13.27 17.98
C PHE A 247 -21.21 14.78 17.69
N ASN A 248 -21.09 15.59 18.73
CA ASN A 248 -21.00 17.05 18.60
C ASN A 248 -19.53 17.46 18.49
N TYR A 249 -19.11 17.84 17.28
CA TYR A 249 -17.78 18.38 17.04
C TYR A 249 -17.66 19.81 17.55
N GLU A 250 -16.47 20.20 17.96
CA GLU A 250 -16.15 21.55 18.36
C GLU A 250 -15.07 22.13 17.45
N ALA A 251 -15.40 23.20 16.73
CA ALA A 251 -14.44 23.97 15.95
C ALA A 251 -13.72 25.00 16.83
N GLU A 252 -12.53 25.37 16.40
CA GLU A 252 -11.65 26.34 17.07
C GLU A 252 -11.18 27.40 16.09
N LYS A 253 -10.56 28.46 16.61
CA LYS A 253 -10.09 29.59 15.83
C LYS A 253 -8.70 30.01 16.27
N ILE A 254 -7.91 30.46 15.29
CA ILE A 254 -6.59 31.06 15.52
C ILE A 254 -6.32 32.12 14.47
N ASP A 255 -5.62 33.18 14.86
CA ASP A 255 -5.13 34.20 13.92
C ASP A 255 -3.67 33.90 13.58
N LEU A 256 -3.40 33.64 12.33
CA LEU A 256 -2.08 33.35 11.79
C LEU A 256 -1.49 34.61 11.17
N LYS A 257 -0.21 34.86 11.42
CA LYS A 257 0.52 35.96 10.77
C LYS A 257 0.80 35.64 9.30
N GLN A 258 0.82 36.65 8.47
CA GLN A 258 1.30 36.51 7.08
C GLN A 258 2.73 35.95 7.07
N GLY A 259 2.99 35.02 6.16
CA GLY A 259 4.24 34.25 6.12
C GLY A 259 4.28 33.02 7.01
N THR A 260 3.25 32.77 7.84
CA THR A 260 3.13 31.51 8.57
C THR A 260 2.99 30.33 7.61
N ARG A 261 3.77 29.29 7.84
CA ARG A 261 3.63 28.01 7.13
C ARG A 261 2.92 27.00 8.01
N ILE A 262 2.04 26.23 7.40
CA ILE A 262 1.35 25.10 8.02
C ILE A 262 1.80 23.83 7.31
N ILE A 263 2.15 22.80 8.06
CA ILE A 263 2.38 21.45 7.53
C ILE A 263 1.38 20.50 8.20
N ALA A 264 0.47 19.95 7.39
CA ALA A 264 -0.42 18.89 7.79
C ALA A 264 0.09 17.56 7.20
N TYR A 265 -0.02 16.47 7.96
CA TYR A 265 0.56 15.19 7.59
C TYR A 265 -0.22 14.04 8.21
N THR A 266 -0.18 12.86 7.58
CA THR A 266 -0.72 11.61 8.12
C THR A 266 0.34 10.86 8.92
N ASP A 267 -0.08 9.89 9.73
CA ASP A 267 0.77 9.12 10.64
C ASP A 267 1.92 8.40 9.93
N GLY A 268 1.75 8.03 8.64
CA GLY A 268 2.85 7.45 7.85
C GLY A 268 4.13 8.29 7.77
N VAL A 269 4.05 9.61 8.09
CA VAL A 269 5.25 10.46 8.27
C VAL A 269 5.96 10.14 9.58
N THR A 270 5.22 10.15 10.69
CA THR A 270 5.80 9.98 12.04
C THR A 270 6.01 8.53 12.42
N GLU A 271 5.27 7.61 11.82
CA GLU A 271 5.38 6.16 12.01
C GLU A 271 6.30 5.48 10.98
N ALA A 272 6.96 6.25 10.12
CA ALA A 272 8.03 5.71 9.27
C ALA A 272 9.09 5.05 10.14
N GLU A 273 9.43 3.80 9.82
CA GLU A 273 10.15 2.88 10.71
C GLU A 273 11.49 2.43 10.10
N LYS A 274 12.53 2.38 10.92
CA LYS A 274 13.80 1.70 10.62
C LYS A 274 13.72 0.19 10.87
N ALA A 275 14.75 -0.53 10.45
CA ALA A 275 14.88 -1.96 10.69
C ALA A 275 14.96 -2.33 12.19
N ASP A 276 15.37 -1.41 13.06
CA ASP A 276 15.42 -1.55 14.52
C ASP A 276 14.10 -1.18 15.22
N GLN A 277 13.04 -0.91 14.46
CA GLN A 277 11.72 -0.50 14.93
C GLN A 277 11.65 0.92 15.53
N SER A 278 12.69 1.73 15.39
CA SER A 278 12.63 3.13 15.77
C SER A 278 11.79 3.92 14.77
N LEU A 279 10.94 4.82 15.27
CA LEU A 279 10.04 5.64 14.46
C LEU A 279 10.66 7.01 14.16
N TYR A 280 10.24 7.63 13.06
CA TYR A 280 10.60 9.02 12.73
C TYR A 280 10.21 9.97 13.86
N GLY A 281 8.97 9.92 14.29
CA GLY A 281 8.43 10.58 15.48
C GLY A 281 8.20 12.08 15.34
N ASN A 282 7.39 12.62 16.26
CA ASN A 282 7.06 14.04 16.30
C ASN A 282 8.25 14.93 16.66
N GLU A 283 9.17 14.46 17.51
CA GLU A 283 10.34 15.25 17.90
C GLU A 283 11.23 15.55 16.69
N ARG A 284 11.55 14.55 15.88
CA ARG A 284 12.35 14.74 14.68
C ARG A 284 11.64 15.58 13.62
N LEU A 285 10.32 15.46 13.51
CA LEU A 285 9.53 16.31 12.62
C LEU A 285 9.60 17.79 13.08
N LEU A 286 9.52 18.05 14.39
CA LEU A 286 9.65 19.38 14.94
C LEU A 286 11.07 19.94 14.72
N GLU A 287 12.11 19.17 15.01
CA GLU A 287 13.51 19.54 14.75
C GLU A 287 13.73 19.86 13.26
N TRP A 288 13.22 18.99 12.37
CA TRP A 288 13.29 19.22 10.94
C TRP A 288 12.63 20.53 10.53
N SER A 289 11.50 20.87 11.11
CA SER A 289 10.77 22.10 10.81
C SER A 289 11.53 23.38 11.18
N MET A 290 12.43 23.33 12.15
CA MET A 290 13.29 24.46 12.50
C MET A 290 14.23 24.86 11.36
N THR A 291 14.57 23.93 10.48
CA THR A 291 15.37 24.21 9.28
C THR A 291 14.65 25.07 8.25
N LEU A 292 13.32 25.19 8.36
CA LEU A 292 12.49 26.00 7.48
C LEU A 292 12.34 27.45 7.94
N LYS A 293 12.76 27.73 9.18
CA LYS A 293 12.72 29.11 9.71
C LYS A 293 13.60 30.01 8.86
N ASN A 294 13.06 31.15 8.46
CA ASN A 294 13.73 32.12 7.57
C ASN A 294 14.10 31.56 6.16
N ASN A 295 13.45 30.51 5.73
CA ASN A 295 13.70 29.90 4.44
C ASN A 295 12.56 30.24 3.45
N GLU A 296 12.92 30.80 2.28
CA GLU A 296 11.97 31.19 1.23
C GLU A 296 11.63 30.05 0.26
N LEU A 297 11.80 28.79 0.71
CA LEU A 297 11.43 27.64 -0.11
C LEU A 297 9.96 27.70 -0.52
N ILE A 298 9.70 27.33 -1.76
CA ILE A 298 8.33 27.11 -2.24
C ILE A 298 7.75 25.83 -1.60
N GLU A 299 6.44 25.77 -1.47
CA GLU A 299 5.77 24.69 -0.74
C GLU A 299 6.03 23.30 -1.33
N LYS A 300 6.27 23.22 -2.63
CA LYS A 300 6.71 21.99 -3.30
C LYS A 300 8.02 21.46 -2.73
N ASP A 301 9.04 22.34 -2.65
CA ASP A 301 10.36 21.94 -2.16
C ASP A 301 10.30 21.54 -0.69
N VAL A 302 9.44 22.19 0.11
CA VAL A 302 9.22 21.84 1.52
C VAL A 302 8.68 20.42 1.65
N VAL A 303 7.62 20.09 0.91
CA VAL A 303 7.01 18.77 0.92
C VAL A 303 7.98 17.69 0.43
N GLU A 304 8.68 17.94 -0.68
CA GLU A 304 9.65 16.99 -1.24
C GLU A 304 10.83 16.76 -0.27
N ARG A 305 11.31 17.79 0.41
CA ARG A 305 12.39 17.67 1.42
C ARG A 305 11.93 16.91 2.66
N LEU A 306 10.71 17.15 3.15
CA LEU A 306 10.18 16.37 4.27
C LEU A 306 10.03 14.90 3.88
N TYR A 307 9.45 14.64 2.71
CA TYR A 307 9.32 13.27 2.22
C TYR A 307 10.68 12.58 2.07
N ALA A 308 11.68 13.26 1.51
CA ALA A 308 13.05 12.75 1.39
C ALA A 308 13.70 12.49 2.76
N SER A 309 13.45 13.36 3.76
CA SER A 309 13.93 13.15 5.14
C SER A 309 13.35 11.87 5.76
N VAL A 310 12.04 11.64 5.58
CA VAL A 310 11.35 10.42 6.06
C VAL A 310 11.90 9.18 5.36
N GLN A 311 12.08 9.22 4.03
CA GLN A 311 12.63 8.10 3.27
C GLN A 311 14.08 7.80 3.65
N THR A 312 14.90 8.84 3.85
CA THR A 312 16.28 8.69 4.31
C THR A 312 16.35 8.06 5.70
N PHE A 313 15.45 8.49 6.59
CA PHE A 313 15.35 7.89 7.92
C PHE A 313 15.01 6.41 7.87
N ALA A 314 14.04 6.00 7.04
CA ALA A 314 13.63 4.61 6.92
C ALA A 314 14.71 3.69 6.34
N GLU A 315 15.81 4.22 5.78
CA GLU A 315 16.98 3.47 5.29
C GLU A 315 16.62 2.32 4.32
N GLY A 316 15.54 2.50 3.54
CA GLY A 316 15.04 1.50 2.58
C GLY A 316 14.12 0.43 3.20
N ASN A 317 13.77 0.56 4.47
CA ASN A 317 12.69 -0.25 5.05
C ASN A 317 11.37 -0.02 4.28
N PRO A 318 10.57 -1.05 4.00
CA PRO A 318 9.31 -0.88 3.29
C PRO A 318 8.37 0.10 4.01
N GLN A 319 7.72 0.96 3.26
CA GLN A 319 6.72 1.88 3.78
C GLN A 319 5.54 1.08 4.37
N ASN A 320 5.24 1.32 5.65
CA ASN A 320 4.21 0.59 6.40
C ASN A 320 2.83 1.22 6.23
N ASP A 321 2.73 2.54 6.10
CA ASP A 321 1.47 3.26 5.91
C ASP A 321 1.54 4.30 4.80
N ASP A 322 0.38 4.81 4.37
CA ASP A 322 0.28 5.87 3.39
C ASP A 322 0.96 7.13 3.93
N ILE A 323 1.68 7.85 3.09
CA ILE A 323 2.33 9.11 3.47
C ILE A 323 1.67 10.24 2.72
N THR A 324 0.98 11.11 3.46
CA THR A 324 0.42 12.34 2.93
C THR A 324 1.01 13.54 3.65
N ILE A 325 1.44 14.54 2.88
CA ILE A 325 2.02 15.78 3.38
C ILE A 325 1.38 16.93 2.61
N VAL A 326 0.86 17.92 3.31
CA VAL A 326 0.34 19.18 2.75
C VAL A 326 1.11 20.31 3.37
N SER A 327 1.72 21.17 2.56
CA SER A 327 2.34 22.42 2.99
C SER A 327 1.58 23.60 2.42
N LEU A 328 1.31 24.56 3.29
CA LEU A 328 0.58 25.79 2.98
C LEU A 328 1.31 26.97 3.61
N ARG A 329 1.49 28.09 2.88
CA ARG A 329 2.06 29.34 3.37
C ARG A 329 1.10 30.50 3.16
N LEU A 330 0.85 31.31 4.18
CA LEU A 330 0.03 32.53 4.12
C LEU A 330 0.80 33.73 3.57
#